data_256ff3170672e22daf579d612ef58c3e
#
_entry.id   256ff3170672e22daf579d612ef58c3e
#
_cell.length_a   1.000
_cell.length_b   1.000
_cell.length_c   1.000
_cell.angle_alpha   90.00
_cell.angle_beta   90.00
_cell.angle_gamma   90.00
#
_symmetry.space_group_name_H-M   'P 1'
#
loop_
_entity.id
_entity.type
_entity.pdbx_description
1 polymer ?
#
loop_
_entity_poly.entity_id
_entity_poly.type
_entity_poly.pdbx_seq_one_letter_code
_entity_poly.pdbx_strand_id
1 'polypeptide(L)'
;TGDDRLLKVATRLADYMVRTMGPAPKKNIVPAHSGPEEALVKLYKLYRDRPGLRAQTGAQSAAGDYLRLAEFWIGNRGVHCGYPLWGTWGNDSAERWIHEELYTAEFGPEARPAWGDYAQDSIRVFDQPAIVGHAVRATLLATGIAAAAYENGNADYIATAKRWWDDMAGKKLFVTGGVGAVHFDEKFGHDYYLPTDAYLETC
;
A
#
# COMPACT_ATOMS: atom_id res chain seq x y z
N THR A 1 1.00 -28.13 1.17
CA THR A 1 1.39 -29.03 0.06
C THR A 1 2.78 -29.65 0.25
N GLY A 2 3.63 -29.18 1.18
CA GLY A 2 5.03 -29.60 1.36
C GLY A 2 6.01 -29.06 0.30
N ASP A 3 5.54 -28.35 -0.71
CA ASP A 3 6.38 -27.73 -1.73
C ASP A 3 6.82 -26.33 -1.27
N ASP A 4 8.12 -26.12 -1.12
CA ASP A 4 8.72 -24.88 -0.65
C ASP A 4 9.33 -23.99 -1.74
N ARG A 5 9.18 -24.37 -3.01
CA ARG A 5 9.78 -23.65 -4.14
C ARG A 5 9.38 -22.18 -4.20
N LEU A 6 8.06 -21.89 -4.09
CA LEU A 6 7.56 -20.53 -4.08
C LEU A 6 8.04 -19.75 -2.86
N LEU A 7 8.07 -20.39 -1.68
CA LEU A 7 8.58 -19.77 -0.47
C LEU A 7 10.05 -19.39 -0.61
N LYS A 8 10.88 -20.23 -1.21
CA LYS A 8 12.29 -19.94 -1.50
C LYS A 8 12.46 -18.73 -2.42
N VAL A 9 11.61 -18.62 -3.45
CA VAL A 9 11.64 -17.46 -4.36
C VAL A 9 11.23 -16.19 -3.63
N ALA A 10 10.10 -16.23 -2.91
CA ALA A 10 9.61 -15.10 -2.12
C ALA A 10 10.64 -14.64 -1.08
N THR A 11 11.29 -15.58 -0.40
CA THR A 11 12.34 -15.28 0.58
C THR A 11 13.54 -14.58 -0.06
N ARG A 12 14.03 -15.07 -1.18
CA ARG A 12 15.16 -14.43 -1.90
C ARG A 12 14.83 -13.01 -2.34
N LEU A 13 13.60 -12.79 -2.81
CA LEU A 13 13.14 -11.44 -3.17
C LEU A 13 13.06 -10.54 -1.93
N ALA A 14 12.48 -11.03 -0.84
CA ALA A 14 12.38 -10.29 0.41
C ALA A 14 13.78 -9.95 0.98
N ASP A 15 14.72 -10.88 0.96
CA ASP A 15 16.12 -10.63 1.36
C ASP A 15 16.78 -9.56 0.50
N TYR A 16 16.53 -9.58 -0.83
CA TYR A 16 17.03 -8.54 -1.71
C TYR A 16 16.45 -7.17 -1.34
N MET A 17 15.13 -7.09 -1.10
CA MET A 17 14.48 -5.86 -0.72
C MET A 17 15.00 -5.35 0.64
N VAL A 18 15.12 -6.21 1.64
CA VAL A 18 15.69 -5.87 2.97
C VAL A 18 17.11 -5.32 2.84
N ARG A 19 17.92 -5.92 1.99
CA ARG A 19 19.30 -5.48 1.77
C ARG A 19 19.41 -4.13 1.07
N THR A 20 18.51 -3.84 0.13
CA THR A 20 18.64 -2.69 -0.78
C THR A 20 17.74 -1.53 -0.45
N MET A 21 16.59 -1.75 0.21
CA MET A 21 15.59 -0.74 0.50
C MET A 21 15.51 -0.46 2.00
N GLY A 22 15.18 0.78 2.35
CA GLY A 22 15.12 1.24 3.74
C GLY A 22 15.61 2.67 3.91
N PRO A 23 15.83 3.11 5.15
CA PRO A 23 16.42 4.41 5.41
C PRO A 23 17.79 4.56 4.75
N ALA A 24 18.19 5.80 4.47
CA ALA A 24 19.55 6.08 3.97
C ALA A 24 20.63 5.35 4.82
N PRO A 25 21.67 4.80 4.22
CA PRO A 25 22.11 4.89 2.82
C PRO A 25 21.44 3.91 1.84
N LYS A 26 20.46 3.12 2.27
CA LYS A 26 19.67 2.28 1.37
C LYS A 26 18.74 3.13 0.50
N LYS A 27 18.11 2.50 -0.49
CA LYS A 27 17.12 3.17 -1.33
C LYS A 27 15.90 3.54 -0.47
N ASN A 28 15.73 4.83 -0.22
CA ASN A 28 14.59 5.38 0.51
C ASN A 28 13.38 5.52 -0.42
N ILE A 29 12.78 4.40 -0.79
CA ILE A 29 11.60 4.32 -1.66
C ILE A 29 10.55 3.44 -1.02
N VAL A 30 9.30 3.64 -1.41
CA VAL A 30 8.17 2.78 -1.05
C VAL A 30 7.69 2.01 -2.29
N PRO A 31 7.04 0.85 -2.14
CA PRO A 31 6.45 0.14 -3.27
C PRO A 31 5.44 1.03 -4.00
N ALA A 32 5.51 1.07 -5.32
CA ALA A 32 4.53 1.78 -6.13
C ALA A 32 3.13 1.20 -5.93
N HIS A 33 3.00 -0.11 -6.05
CA HIS A 33 1.77 -0.82 -5.70
C HIS A 33 1.92 -1.45 -4.32
N SER A 34 0.97 -1.15 -3.43
CA SER A 34 0.90 -1.78 -2.09
C SER A 34 0.60 -3.27 -2.21
N GLY A 35 0.97 -4.02 -1.19
CA GLY A 35 0.86 -5.48 -1.14
C GLY A 35 2.13 -6.14 -0.57
N PRO A 36 3.34 -5.70 -0.97
CA PRO A 36 4.56 -6.23 -0.38
C PRO A 36 4.65 -6.03 1.14
N GLU A 37 4.02 -4.99 1.69
CA GLU A 37 3.99 -4.71 3.13
C GLU A 37 3.37 -5.89 3.90
N GLU A 38 2.18 -6.33 3.49
CA GLU A 38 1.52 -7.48 4.11
C GLU A 38 2.30 -8.77 3.89
N ALA A 39 2.85 -8.96 2.69
CA ALA A 39 3.65 -10.15 2.36
C ALA A 39 4.87 -10.28 3.28
N LEU A 40 5.56 -9.16 3.57
CA LEU A 40 6.69 -9.14 4.50
C LEU A 40 6.26 -9.43 5.94
N VAL A 41 5.12 -8.90 6.39
CA VAL A 41 4.58 -9.23 7.72
C VAL A 41 4.24 -10.73 7.80
N LYS A 42 3.64 -11.31 6.77
CA LYS A 42 3.37 -12.76 6.71
C LYS A 42 4.67 -13.58 6.75
N LEU A 43 5.71 -13.14 6.07
CA LEU A 43 7.00 -13.80 6.07
C LEU A 43 7.69 -13.69 7.45
N TYR A 44 7.62 -12.52 8.09
CA TYR A 44 8.04 -12.33 9.48
C TYR A 44 7.36 -13.34 10.40
N LYS A 45 6.03 -13.41 10.40
CA LYS A 45 5.27 -14.36 11.22
C LYS A 45 5.70 -15.79 10.98
N LEU A 46 5.79 -16.19 9.72
CA LEU A 46 6.17 -17.55 9.35
C LEU A 46 7.53 -17.93 9.94
N TYR A 47 8.51 -17.05 9.84
CA TYR A 47 9.88 -17.34 10.33
C TYR A 47 10.06 -17.14 11.83
N ARG A 48 9.25 -16.28 12.45
CA ARG A 48 9.17 -16.20 13.91
C ARG A 48 8.61 -17.49 14.51
N ASP A 49 7.50 -17.97 13.95
CA ASP A 49 6.77 -19.13 14.48
C ASP A 49 7.42 -20.45 14.09
N ARG A 50 8.21 -20.47 13.01
CA ARG A 50 8.90 -21.64 12.47
C ARG A 50 10.36 -21.32 12.10
N PRO A 51 11.24 -21.07 13.09
CA PRO A 51 12.61 -20.59 12.82
C PRO A 51 13.45 -21.57 11.98
N GLY A 52 13.18 -22.88 12.06
CA GLY A 52 13.86 -23.88 11.23
C GLY A 52 13.61 -23.73 9.72
N LEU A 53 12.50 -23.12 9.31
CA LEU A 53 12.22 -22.86 7.90
C LEU A 53 13.19 -21.86 7.26
N ARG A 54 13.78 -20.96 8.05
CA ARG A 54 14.80 -20.01 7.55
C ARG A 54 15.98 -20.73 6.93
N ALA A 55 16.51 -21.73 7.62
CA ALA A 55 17.62 -22.53 7.10
C ALA A 55 17.21 -23.33 5.84
N GLN A 56 16.00 -23.89 5.84
CA GLN A 56 15.50 -24.68 4.72
C GLN A 56 15.28 -23.82 3.45
N THR A 57 14.85 -22.57 3.61
CA THR A 57 14.61 -21.65 2.49
C THR A 57 15.85 -20.89 2.06
N GLY A 58 16.93 -20.93 2.86
CA GLY A 58 18.16 -20.17 2.63
C GLY A 58 18.00 -18.67 2.93
N ALA A 59 17.07 -18.31 3.85
CA ALA A 59 16.85 -16.94 4.26
C ALA A 59 18.10 -16.32 4.89
N GLN A 60 18.51 -15.17 4.37
CA GLN A 60 19.70 -14.43 4.84
C GLN A 60 19.35 -13.38 5.90
N SER A 61 18.14 -12.81 5.82
CA SER A 61 17.67 -11.81 6.77
C SER A 61 17.11 -12.46 8.05
N ALA A 62 17.19 -11.75 9.16
CA ALA A 62 16.46 -12.14 10.37
C ALA A 62 14.96 -11.94 10.16
N ALA A 63 14.12 -12.72 10.86
CA ALA A 63 12.66 -12.57 10.72
C ALA A 63 12.21 -11.12 10.96
N GLY A 64 12.71 -10.46 12.00
CA GLY A 64 12.39 -9.08 12.31
C GLY A 64 12.78 -8.04 11.23
N ASP A 65 13.71 -8.39 10.32
CA ASP A 65 14.09 -7.48 9.23
C ASP A 65 12.95 -7.28 8.23
N TYR A 66 12.16 -8.32 8.00
CA TYR A 66 10.99 -8.25 7.11
C TYR A 66 9.91 -7.32 7.70
N LEU A 67 9.62 -7.45 9.01
CA LEU A 67 8.68 -6.56 9.67
C LEU A 67 9.18 -5.11 9.63
N ARG A 68 10.46 -4.87 9.96
CA ARG A 68 11.06 -3.52 9.92
C ARG A 68 10.96 -2.88 8.53
N LEU A 69 11.15 -3.65 7.47
CA LEU A 69 11.00 -3.11 6.11
C LEU A 69 9.55 -2.76 5.79
N ALA A 70 8.59 -3.61 6.19
CA ALA A 70 7.16 -3.31 6.02
C ALA A 70 6.78 -2.04 6.78
N GLU A 71 7.20 -1.90 8.04
CA GLU A 71 6.98 -0.71 8.86
C GLU A 71 7.62 0.54 8.26
N PHE A 72 8.83 0.42 7.73
CA PHE A 72 9.51 1.50 7.03
C PHE A 72 8.69 1.96 5.82
N TRP A 73 8.21 1.06 4.99
CA TRP A 73 7.40 1.44 3.82
C TRP A 73 6.09 2.10 4.21
N ILE A 74 5.38 1.54 5.20
CA ILE A 74 4.14 2.14 5.70
C ILE A 74 4.40 3.54 6.28
N GLY A 75 5.38 3.67 7.16
CA GLY A 75 5.69 4.93 7.83
C GLY A 75 6.29 6.00 6.92
N ASN A 76 6.94 5.58 5.82
CA ASN A 76 7.58 6.48 4.86
C ASN A 76 6.63 6.93 3.73
N ARG A 77 5.46 6.30 3.60
CA ARG A 77 4.47 6.68 2.60
C ARG A 77 3.87 8.05 2.95
N GLY A 78 3.95 8.98 1.97
CA GLY A 78 3.58 10.38 2.16
C GLY A 78 4.62 11.23 2.89
N VAL A 79 5.78 10.65 3.24
CA VAL A 79 6.94 11.37 3.75
C VAL A 79 7.94 11.55 2.61
N HIS A 80 7.82 12.60 1.86
CA HIS A 80 8.63 12.86 0.66
C HIS A 80 10.09 13.23 1.00
N CYS A 81 10.83 12.31 1.59
CA CYS A 81 12.22 12.49 2.01
C CYS A 81 13.21 12.66 0.82
N GLY A 82 12.95 13.61 -0.06
CA GLY A 82 13.76 13.89 -1.24
C GLY A 82 13.51 12.89 -2.40
N TYR A 83 12.57 11.99 -2.24
CA TYR A 83 12.17 11.04 -3.26
C TYR A 83 10.66 11.19 -3.50
N PRO A 84 10.23 11.99 -4.45
CA PRO A 84 8.82 12.00 -4.81
C PRO A 84 8.44 10.60 -5.30
N LEU A 85 7.28 10.08 -4.90
CA LEU A 85 6.81 8.77 -5.30
C LEU A 85 6.81 8.62 -6.83
N TRP A 86 6.47 9.70 -7.52
CA TRP A 86 6.49 9.82 -8.97
C TRP A 86 7.87 9.66 -9.59
N GLY A 87 8.94 9.92 -8.86
CA GLY A 87 10.30 9.59 -9.28
C GLY A 87 10.56 8.09 -9.37
N THR A 88 9.75 7.27 -8.70
CA THR A 88 9.85 5.80 -8.78
C THR A 88 9.05 5.20 -9.93
N TRP A 89 8.16 5.99 -10.55
CA TRP A 89 7.33 5.60 -11.70
C TRP A 89 7.89 6.07 -13.03
N GLY A 90 9.14 6.49 -13.07
CA GLY A 90 9.75 7.08 -14.24
C GLY A 90 9.71 8.61 -14.26
N ASN A 91 9.10 9.23 -13.27
CA ASN A 91 9.04 10.68 -13.05
C ASN A 91 8.84 11.47 -14.37
N ASP A 92 7.99 10.97 -15.23
CA ASP A 92 7.68 11.65 -16.45
C ASP A 92 6.63 12.73 -16.16
N SER A 93 7.06 13.98 -16.37
CA SER A 93 6.14 15.11 -16.30
C SER A 93 4.96 14.99 -17.27
N ALA A 94 5.11 14.22 -18.33
CA ALA A 94 4.06 13.92 -19.30
C ALA A 94 3.01 12.97 -18.70
N GLU A 95 3.41 11.92 -17.98
CA GLU A 95 2.47 11.01 -17.31
C GLU A 95 1.66 11.76 -16.25
N ARG A 96 2.33 12.60 -15.47
CA ARG A 96 1.67 13.49 -14.52
C ARG A 96 0.62 14.38 -15.18
N TRP A 97 0.98 15.01 -16.28
CA TRP A 97 0.09 15.91 -17.02
C TRP A 97 -1.12 15.18 -17.59
N ILE A 98 -0.94 13.98 -18.15
CA ILE A 98 -2.03 13.15 -18.66
C ILE A 98 -3.04 12.82 -17.55
N HIS A 99 -2.57 12.43 -16.37
CA HIS A 99 -3.46 12.14 -15.23
C HIS A 99 -4.24 13.38 -14.77
N GLU A 100 -3.61 14.55 -14.71
CA GLU A 100 -4.29 15.80 -14.36
C GLU A 100 -5.35 16.18 -15.41
N GLU A 101 -5.04 16.02 -16.69
CA GLU A 101 -5.94 16.36 -17.78
C GLU A 101 -7.16 15.44 -17.81
N LEU A 102 -6.94 14.13 -17.74
CA LEU A 102 -8.03 13.15 -17.72
C LEU A 102 -8.93 13.31 -16.49
N TYR A 103 -8.38 13.58 -15.34
CA TYR A 103 -9.15 13.83 -14.13
C TYR A 103 -10.00 15.09 -14.26
N THR A 104 -9.42 16.16 -14.78
CA THR A 104 -10.14 17.42 -15.02
C THR A 104 -11.23 17.26 -16.07
N ALA A 105 -11.00 16.46 -17.10
CA ALA A 105 -12.01 16.16 -18.13
C ALA A 105 -13.22 15.39 -17.57
N GLU A 106 -12.98 14.47 -16.61
CA GLU A 106 -14.04 13.67 -15.98
C GLU A 106 -14.81 14.45 -14.91
N PHE A 107 -14.13 15.20 -14.06
CA PHE A 107 -14.72 15.84 -12.88
C PHE A 107 -14.85 17.37 -12.97
N GLY A 108 -14.45 17.95 -14.08
CA GLY A 108 -14.53 19.39 -14.33
C GLY A 108 -13.26 20.17 -14.00
N PRO A 109 -13.14 21.42 -14.48
CA PRO A 109 -11.91 22.20 -14.42
C PRO A 109 -11.47 22.60 -13.02
N GLU A 110 -12.36 22.57 -12.04
CA GLU A 110 -12.07 22.87 -10.65
C GLU A 110 -11.62 21.61 -9.86
N ALA A 111 -11.87 20.43 -10.40
CA ALA A 111 -11.51 19.18 -9.78
C ALA A 111 -10.06 18.84 -10.13
N ARG A 112 -9.14 19.19 -9.23
CA ARG A 112 -7.73 18.80 -9.37
C ARG A 112 -7.42 17.64 -8.43
N PRO A 113 -6.79 16.56 -8.92
CA PRO A 113 -6.37 15.51 -8.02
C PRO A 113 -5.34 16.07 -7.04
N ALA A 114 -5.49 15.73 -5.77
CA ALA A 114 -4.38 15.87 -4.85
C ALA A 114 -3.31 14.87 -5.29
N TRP A 115 -2.16 15.38 -5.68
CA TRP A 115 -1.06 14.54 -6.11
C TRP A 115 -0.63 13.60 -5.01
N GLY A 116 -0.53 12.32 -5.35
CA GLY A 116 -0.18 11.27 -4.44
C GLY A 116 -1.38 10.53 -3.87
N ASP A 117 -2.61 11.03 -4.00
CA ASP A 117 -3.80 10.32 -3.53
C ASP A 117 -3.96 8.97 -4.22
N TYR A 118 -3.67 8.89 -5.51
CA TYR A 118 -3.69 7.64 -6.26
C TYR A 118 -2.93 6.50 -5.57
N ALA A 119 -1.76 6.81 -5.01
CA ALA A 119 -0.91 5.84 -4.33
C ALA A 119 -0.90 5.99 -2.79
N GLN A 120 -1.88 6.70 -2.22
CA GLN A 120 -1.97 7.01 -0.79
C GLN A 120 -0.72 7.73 -0.26
N ASP A 121 -0.15 8.64 -1.05
CA ASP A 121 1.15 9.28 -0.80
C ASP A 121 1.09 10.81 -0.78
N SER A 122 -0.11 11.40 -0.79
CA SER A 122 -0.31 12.86 -0.76
C SER A 122 0.16 13.49 0.54
N ILE A 123 -0.12 12.82 1.65
CA ILE A 123 0.34 13.16 2.99
C ILE A 123 0.73 11.88 3.72
N ARG A 124 1.42 12.01 4.83
CA ARG A 124 1.81 10.87 5.65
C ARG A 124 0.61 9.97 5.95
N VAL A 125 0.75 8.67 5.73
CA VAL A 125 -0.35 7.70 5.83
C VAL A 125 -1.09 7.76 7.17
N PHE A 126 -0.38 8.01 8.27
CA PHE A 126 -0.98 8.11 9.60
C PHE A 126 -1.82 9.38 9.81
N ASP A 127 -1.65 10.39 8.96
CA ASP A 127 -2.36 11.66 9.01
C ASP A 127 -3.52 11.72 7.99
N GLN A 128 -3.65 10.73 7.10
CA GLN A 128 -4.74 10.69 6.12
C GLN A 128 -6.09 10.47 6.80
N PRO A 129 -7.07 11.38 6.61
CA PRO A 129 -8.35 11.33 7.31
C PRO A 129 -9.29 10.25 6.76
N ALA A 130 -9.11 9.84 5.52
CA ALA A 130 -9.99 8.93 4.79
C ALA A 130 -9.17 7.99 3.90
N ILE A 131 -9.79 6.88 3.49
CA ILE A 131 -9.22 6.00 2.46
C ILE A 131 -9.55 6.59 1.09
N VAL A 132 -8.50 6.85 0.27
CA VAL A 132 -8.63 7.52 -1.02
C VAL A 132 -7.71 6.89 -2.07
N GLY A 133 -7.86 7.33 -3.31
CA GLY A 133 -7.04 6.91 -4.44
C GLY A 133 -7.43 5.54 -4.98
N HIS A 134 -6.52 4.88 -5.67
CA HIS A 134 -6.76 3.58 -6.29
C HIS A 134 -7.21 2.55 -5.24
N ALA A 135 -8.39 1.98 -5.44
CA ALA A 135 -9.09 1.23 -4.40
C ALA A 135 -8.31 -0.02 -3.96
N VAL A 136 -7.76 -0.79 -4.91
CA VAL A 136 -6.98 -1.99 -4.57
C VAL A 136 -5.68 -1.64 -3.85
N ARG A 137 -4.97 -0.60 -4.30
CA ARG A 137 -3.74 -0.15 -3.60
C ARG A 137 -4.03 0.26 -2.17
N ALA A 138 -5.11 1.01 -1.97
CA ALA A 138 -5.51 1.48 -0.65
C ALA A 138 -5.93 0.33 0.27
N THR A 139 -6.71 -0.62 -0.22
CA THR A 139 -7.14 -1.79 0.56
C THR A 139 -5.99 -2.74 0.88
N LEU A 140 -5.08 -2.97 -0.06
CA LEU A 140 -3.86 -3.75 0.21
C LEU A 140 -2.95 -3.05 1.23
N LEU A 141 -2.81 -1.72 1.15
CA LEU A 141 -2.07 -0.95 2.16
C LEU A 141 -2.74 -1.05 3.53
N ALA A 142 -4.08 -0.90 3.58
CA ALA A 142 -4.84 -1.05 4.82
C ALA A 142 -4.64 -2.44 5.45
N THR A 143 -4.60 -3.49 4.61
CA THR A 143 -4.31 -4.85 5.07
C THR A 143 -2.88 -4.95 5.64
N GLY A 144 -1.90 -4.34 4.97
CA GLY A 144 -0.52 -4.26 5.47
C GLY A 144 -0.41 -3.51 6.79
N ILE A 145 -1.10 -2.38 6.92
CA ILE A 145 -1.17 -1.59 8.17
C ILE A 145 -1.79 -2.41 9.30
N ALA A 146 -2.92 -3.08 9.05
CA ALA A 146 -3.59 -3.91 10.04
C ALA A 146 -2.73 -5.12 10.46
N ALA A 147 -2.06 -5.76 9.50
CA ALA A 147 -1.15 -6.86 9.78
C ALA A 147 0.04 -6.42 10.65
N ALA A 148 0.65 -5.26 10.34
CA ALA A 148 1.73 -4.69 11.13
C ALA A 148 1.23 -4.27 12.53
N ALA A 149 0.06 -3.64 12.62
CA ALA A 149 -0.57 -3.26 13.89
C ALA A 149 -0.77 -4.46 14.83
N TYR A 150 -1.19 -5.59 14.28
CA TYR A 150 -1.36 -6.83 15.04
C TYR A 150 -0.04 -7.33 15.65
N GLU A 151 1.07 -7.16 14.93
CA GLU A 151 2.37 -7.66 15.38
C GLU A 151 3.11 -6.68 16.31
N ASN A 152 2.97 -5.38 16.10
CA ASN A 152 3.72 -4.37 16.85
C ASN A 152 2.92 -3.66 17.95
N GLY A 153 1.57 -3.77 17.94
CA GLY A 153 0.68 -3.11 18.90
C GLY A 153 0.72 -1.58 18.83
N ASN A 154 1.25 -1.00 17.77
CA ASN A 154 1.43 0.45 17.65
C ASN A 154 0.08 1.16 17.47
N ALA A 155 -0.17 2.17 18.32
CA ALA A 155 -1.43 2.89 18.36
C ALA A 155 -1.75 3.67 17.07
N ASP A 156 -0.73 4.21 16.39
CA ASP A 156 -0.93 4.96 15.13
C ASP A 156 -1.41 4.03 14.01
N TYR A 157 -0.84 2.81 13.95
CA TYR A 157 -1.26 1.79 12.98
C TYR A 157 -2.70 1.35 13.23
N ILE A 158 -3.02 1.07 14.50
CA ILE A 158 -4.39 0.67 14.91
C ILE A 158 -5.40 1.77 14.58
N ALA A 159 -5.09 3.01 14.95
CA ALA A 159 -5.95 4.16 14.69
C ALA A 159 -6.17 4.39 13.19
N THR A 160 -5.11 4.25 12.37
CA THR A 160 -5.20 4.41 10.93
C THR A 160 -6.02 3.31 10.28
N ALA A 161 -5.76 2.04 10.63
CA ALA A 161 -6.52 0.91 10.11
C ALA A 161 -8.02 1.06 10.45
N LYS A 162 -8.33 1.45 11.69
CA LYS A 162 -9.72 1.67 12.12
C LYS A 162 -10.37 2.83 11.39
N ARG A 163 -9.69 3.97 11.28
CA ARG A 163 -10.21 5.16 10.59
C ARG A 163 -10.52 4.88 9.13
N TRP A 164 -9.60 4.19 8.42
CA TRP A 164 -9.80 3.84 7.03
C TRP A 164 -10.91 2.80 6.86
N TRP A 165 -11.00 1.84 7.76
CA TRP A 165 -12.11 0.88 7.76
C TRP A 165 -13.46 1.57 7.96
N ASP A 166 -13.56 2.45 8.97
CA ASP A 166 -14.80 3.16 9.28
C ASP A 166 -15.25 4.05 8.10
N ASP A 167 -14.30 4.73 7.45
CA ASP A 167 -14.57 5.54 6.25
C ASP A 167 -15.01 4.67 5.07
N MET A 168 -14.28 3.61 4.77
CA MET A 168 -14.61 2.70 3.67
C MET A 168 -15.94 1.99 3.89
N ALA A 169 -16.09 1.31 5.01
CA ALA A 169 -17.27 0.49 5.30
C ALA A 169 -18.53 1.34 5.48
N GLY A 170 -18.40 2.55 6.06
CA GLY A 170 -19.51 3.45 6.30
C GLY A 170 -19.97 4.25 5.11
N LYS A 171 -19.13 4.45 4.09
CA LYS A 171 -19.41 5.44 3.04
C LYS A 171 -19.10 4.99 1.62
N LYS A 172 -18.23 4.01 1.41
CA LYS A 172 -17.63 3.69 0.10
C LYS A 172 -17.75 2.23 -0.30
N LEU A 173 -18.34 1.41 0.55
CA LEU A 173 -18.54 -0.01 0.32
C LEU A 173 -19.92 -0.25 -0.31
N PHE A 174 -19.94 -0.94 -1.44
CA PHE A 174 -21.18 -1.37 -2.08
C PHE A 174 -21.79 -2.56 -1.32
N VAL A 175 -23.08 -2.77 -1.48
CA VAL A 175 -23.81 -3.90 -0.86
C VAL A 175 -23.25 -5.26 -1.27
N THR A 176 -22.58 -5.32 -2.41
CA THR A 176 -21.88 -6.52 -2.92
C THR A 176 -20.54 -6.78 -2.22
N GLY A 177 -20.07 -5.85 -1.40
CA GLY A 177 -18.73 -5.87 -0.79
C GLY A 177 -17.63 -5.29 -1.68
N GLY A 178 -17.96 -4.80 -2.88
CA GLY A 178 -17.01 -4.14 -3.78
C GLY A 178 -16.71 -2.71 -3.36
N VAL A 179 -15.58 -2.20 -3.82
CA VAL A 179 -15.10 -0.82 -3.62
C VAL A 179 -14.58 -0.26 -4.95
N GLY A 180 -14.33 1.07 -5.01
CA GLY A 180 -13.79 1.70 -6.21
C GLY A 180 -14.88 2.02 -7.23
N ALA A 181 -15.57 3.16 -7.06
CA ALA A 181 -16.70 3.55 -7.88
C ALA A 181 -16.32 4.24 -9.20
N VAL A 182 -15.09 4.73 -9.31
CA VAL A 182 -14.62 5.55 -10.42
C VAL A 182 -13.71 4.74 -11.33
N HIS A 183 -14.10 4.55 -12.59
CA HIS A 183 -13.33 3.76 -13.55
C HIS A 183 -11.98 4.39 -13.90
N PHE A 184 -11.91 5.72 -13.91
CA PHE A 184 -10.67 6.43 -14.11
C PHE A 184 -9.79 6.32 -12.86
N ASP A 185 -8.55 5.89 -13.01
CA ASP A 185 -7.62 5.58 -11.92
C ASP A 185 -8.11 4.48 -10.96
N GLU A 186 -9.20 3.77 -11.30
CA GLU A 186 -9.71 2.64 -10.49
C GLU A 186 -9.84 2.99 -9.01
N LYS A 187 -10.40 4.19 -8.74
CA LYS A 187 -10.31 4.82 -7.41
C LYS A 187 -11.63 4.88 -6.68
N PHE A 188 -11.53 5.16 -5.39
CA PHE A 188 -12.68 5.53 -4.59
C PHE A 188 -13.32 6.81 -5.12
N GLY A 189 -14.64 6.85 -5.15
CA GLY A 189 -15.41 8.07 -5.30
C GLY A 189 -15.43 8.89 -4.00
N HIS A 190 -16.10 10.04 -4.04
CA HIS A 190 -16.41 10.81 -2.83
C HIS A 190 -17.35 10.03 -1.90
N ASP A 191 -17.56 10.52 -0.68
CA ASP A 191 -18.44 9.89 0.30
C ASP A 191 -19.84 9.67 -0.29
N TYR A 192 -20.35 8.44 -0.14
CA TYR A 192 -21.68 7.98 -0.62
C TYR A 192 -21.86 7.99 -2.15
N TYR A 193 -20.79 8.11 -2.92
CA TYR A 193 -20.85 7.92 -4.36
C TYR A 193 -20.88 6.42 -4.69
N LEU A 194 -22.10 5.87 -4.74
CA LEU A 194 -22.38 4.44 -4.93
C LEU A 194 -23.44 4.22 -6.02
N PRO A 195 -23.20 4.70 -7.26
CA PRO A 195 -24.17 4.53 -8.35
C PRO A 195 -24.32 3.05 -8.73
N THR A 196 -25.50 2.68 -9.22
CA THR A 196 -25.85 1.28 -9.55
C THR A 196 -25.08 0.73 -10.73
N ASP A 197 -24.55 1.58 -11.58
CA ASP A 197 -23.75 1.29 -12.77
C ASP A 197 -22.27 1.60 -12.57
N ALA A 198 -21.82 1.74 -11.31
CA ALA A 198 -20.44 2.05 -11.00
C ALA A 198 -19.49 0.95 -11.44
N TYR A 199 -18.32 1.36 -11.87
CA TYR A 199 -17.16 0.50 -11.96
C TYR A 199 -16.77 0.04 -10.56
N LEU A 200 -16.66 -1.26 -10.35
CA LEU A 200 -16.13 -1.84 -9.12
C LEU A 200 -14.77 -2.45 -9.41
N GLU A 201 -13.80 -2.09 -8.59
CA GLU A 201 -12.45 -2.60 -8.74
C GLU A 201 -12.38 -4.09 -8.40
N THR A 202 -11.80 -4.86 -9.29
CA THR A 202 -11.66 -6.32 -9.16
C THR A 202 -10.21 -6.80 -9.26
N CYS A 203 -9.31 -5.90 -9.47
CA CYS A 203 -7.86 -6.17 -9.52
C CYS A 203 -7.33 -6.64 -8.15
#